data_87f86a605c7cfcc6829f7e7d397414cf
#
_entry.id   87f86a605c7cfcc6829f7e7d397414cf
#
_cell.length_a   1.000
_cell.length_b   1.000
_cell.length_c   1.000
_cell.angle_alpha   90.00
_cell.angle_beta   90.00
_cell.angle_gamma   90.00
#
_symmetry.space_group_name_H-M   'P 1'
#
loop_
_entity.id
_entity.type
_entity.pdbx_description
1 polymer ?
#
loop_
_entity_poly.entity_id
_entity_poly.type
_entity_poly.pdbx_seq_one_letter_code
_entity_poly.pdbx_strand_id
1 'polypeptide(L)'
;MKKRIVCVLLTLIMLVSLVPVTALTASAASLKTSEAAITIMKKLAIFKDKCYQVPGTNEFRIGYGTICSEKHKTTYKDGKVQDSTDAGKHSITQAQADQALRKLILDLDAKVNAFASANSLTLSQCQHDALVLFTFDVGDSWMSGSGVVKSAIVSKASTNDLLKAMSDWAGNQDDFRRRKIEVNMYKI
;
A
#
# COMPACT_ATOMS: atom_id res chain seq x y z
N MET A 1 5.19 67.23 -18.84
CA MET A 1 4.26 66.25 -18.18
C MET A 1 4.33 64.82 -18.77
N LYS A 2 4.48 64.64 -20.10
CA LYS A 2 4.47 63.28 -20.71
C LYS A 2 5.66 62.38 -20.29
N LYS A 3 6.85 62.91 -20.04
CA LYS A 3 8.05 62.11 -19.63
C LYS A 3 7.95 61.57 -18.18
N ARG A 4 7.24 62.23 -17.27
CA ARG A 4 7.09 61.81 -15.87
C ARG A 4 6.05 60.68 -15.75
N ILE A 5 5.05 60.65 -16.63
CA ILE A 5 4.02 59.59 -16.65
C ILE A 5 4.61 58.28 -17.16
N VAL A 6 5.54 58.33 -18.15
CA VAL A 6 6.21 57.16 -18.67
C VAL A 6 7.12 56.48 -17.63
N CYS A 7 7.84 57.27 -16.81
CA CYS A 7 8.66 56.70 -15.72
C CYS A 7 7.82 56.05 -14.61
N VAL A 8 6.66 56.60 -14.27
CA VAL A 8 5.76 56.02 -13.26
C VAL A 8 5.13 54.74 -13.76
N LEU A 9 4.78 54.62 -15.05
CA LEU A 9 4.27 53.38 -15.63
C LEU A 9 5.34 52.28 -15.73
N LEU A 10 6.59 52.62 -16.04
CA LEU A 10 7.69 51.67 -16.09
C LEU A 10 8.08 51.12 -14.69
N THR A 11 7.99 51.96 -13.64
CA THR A 11 8.25 51.49 -12.27
C THR A 11 7.11 50.63 -11.74
N LEU A 12 5.85 50.85 -12.17
CA LEU A 12 4.71 50.00 -11.77
C LEU A 12 4.77 48.63 -12.43
N ILE A 13 5.30 48.51 -13.65
CA ILE A 13 5.49 47.24 -14.35
C ILE A 13 6.64 46.40 -13.72
N MET A 14 7.67 47.07 -13.18
CA MET A 14 8.78 46.36 -12.50
C MET A 14 8.40 45.86 -11.09
N LEU A 15 7.38 46.42 -10.45
CA LEU A 15 6.92 45.99 -9.12
C LEU A 15 6.00 44.77 -9.15
N VAL A 16 5.41 44.45 -10.30
CA VAL A 16 4.53 43.25 -10.44
C VAL A 16 5.33 41.98 -10.68
N SER A 17 6.62 42.07 -11.04
CA SER A 17 7.48 40.90 -11.31
C SER A 17 8.19 40.31 -10.09
N LEU A 18 7.94 40.82 -8.88
CA LEU A 18 8.53 40.32 -7.61
C LEU A 18 7.48 39.68 -6.69
N VAL A 19 6.37 39.20 -7.25
CA VAL A 19 5.56 38.22 -6.50
C VAL A 19 6.34 36.93 -6.57
N PRO A 20 6.87 36.40 -5.43
CA PRO A 20 7.40 35.07 -5.45
C PRO A 20 6.25 34.16 -5.91
N VAL A 21 6.41 33.56 -7.09
CA VAL A 21 5.60 32.41 -7.46
C VAL A 21 5.97 31.37 -6.41
N THR A 22 5.29 31.41 -5.26
CA THR A 22 5.22 30.25 -4.41
C THR A 22 4.64 29.18 -5.31
N ALA A 23 5.52 28.31 -5.82
CA ALA A 23 5.09 27.09 -6.48
C ALA A 23 4.11 26.47 -5.49
N LEU A 24 2.81 26.58 -5.80
CA LEU A 24 1.79 25.82 -5.14
C LEU A 24 2.15 24.37 -5.50
N THR A 25 3.02 23.77 -4.69
CA THR A 25 3.21 22.33 -4.74
C THR A 25 1.84 21.78 -4.41
N ALA A 26 1.09 21.46 -5.45
CA ALA A 26 -0.11 20.68 -5.32
C ALA A 26 0.35 19.42 -4.59
N SER A 27 0.14 19.37 -3.29
CA SER A 27 0.27 18.14 -2.53
C SER A 27 -0.64 17.16 -3.24
N ALA A 28 -0.06 16.18 -3.91
CA ALA A 28 -0.84 15.14 -4.55
C ALA A 28 -1.80 14.63 -3.48
N ALA A 29 -3.10 14.70 -3.76
CA ALA A 29 -4.11 14.27 -2.80
C ALA A 29 -3.77 12.85 -2.37
N SER A 30 -3.68 12.62 -1.05
CA SER A 30 -3.40 11.31 -0.51
C SER A 30 -4.48 10.34 -0.97
N LEU A 31 -4.12 9.37 -1.81
CA LEU A 31 -5.05 8.36 -2.32
C LEU A 31 -5.47 7.41 -1.19
N LYS A 32 -6.68 6.90 -1.29
CA LYS A 32 -7.22 5.84 -0.42
C LYS A 32 -7.58 4.63 -1.29
N THR A 33 -7.40 3.46 -0.72
CA THR A 33 -7.79 2.21 -1.40
C THR A 33 -9.26 2.20 -1.75
N SER A 34 -9.59 1.87 -3.00
CA SER A 34 -10.97 1.81 -3.48
C SER A 34 -11.73 0.60 -2.90
N GLU A 35 -13.07 0.70 -2.83
CA GLU A 35 -13.93 -0.42 -2.40
C GLU A 35 -13.79 -1.64 -3.34
N ALA A 36 -13.48 -1.41 -4.62
CA ALA A 36 -13.21 -2.48 -5.57
C ALA A 36 -11.95 -3.27 -5.17
N ALA A 37 -10.87 -2.58 -4.81
CA ALA A 37 -9.64 -3.22 -4.35
C ALA A 37 -9.84 -3.94 -3.01
N ILE A 38 -10.59 -3.36 -2.06
CA ILE A 38 -10.95 -4.03 -0.80
C ILE A 38 -11.72 -5.32 -1.07
N THR A 39 -12.64 -5.30 -2.04
CA THR A 39 -13.38 -6.50 -2.44
C THR A 39 -12.46 -7.59 -3.00
N ILE A 40 -11.47 -7.20 -3.81
CA ILE A 40 -10.45 -8.13 -4.33
C ILE A 40 -9.62 -8.70 -3.17
N MET A 41 -9.14 -7.86 -2.25
CA MET A 41 -8.41 -8.30 -1.06
C MET A 41 -9.17 -9.37 -0.28
N LYS A 42 -10.45 -9.13 0.01
CA LYS A 42 -11.30 -10.09 0.74
C LYS A 42 -11.43 -11.43 0.01
N LYS A 43 -11.54 -11.40 -1.32
CA LYS A 43 -11.61 -12.62 -2.15
C LYS A 43 -10.30 -13.40 -2.13
N LEU A 44 -9.17 -12.71 -2.15
CA LEU A 44 -7.84 -13.32 -2.15
C LEU A 44 -7.43 -13.84 -0.76
N ALA A 45 -7.79 -13.12 0.30
CA ALA A 45 -7.40 -13.44 1.67
C ALA A 45 -8.20 -14.59 2.29
N ILE A 46 -9.40 -14.87 1.80
CA ILE A 46 -10.35 -15.87 2.32
C ILE A 46 -10.60 -15.68 3.84
N PHE A 47 -11.84 -15.44 4.20
CA PHE A 47 -12.21 -15.22 5.60
C PHE A 47 -11.92 -16.43 6.51
N LYS A 48 -11.26 -16.18 7.65
CA LYS A 48 -11.05 -17.16 8.73
C LYS A 48 -11.59 -16.59 10.03
N ASP A 49 -12.57 -17.23 10.60
CA ASP A 49 -13.23 -16.79 11.85
C ASP A 49 -12.34 -17.00 13.10
N LYS A 50 -11.34 -17.87 13.01
CA LYS A 50 -10.41 -18.21 14.10
C LYS A 50 -8.97 -17.87 13.75
N CYS A 51 -8.14 -17.69 14.77
CA CYS A 51 -6.69 -17.56 14.63
C CYS A 51 -6.11 -18.79 13.95
N TYR A 52 -5.27 -18.58 12.93
CA TYR A 52 -4.55 -19.65 12.24
C TYR A 52 -3.09 -19.26 12.06
N GLN A 53 -2.21 -20.25 12.08
CA GLN A 53 -0.81 -20.04 11.78
C GLN A 53 -0.60 -19.99 10.27
N VAL A 54 0.17 -19.02 9.80
CA VAL A 54 0.58 -18.95 8.40
C VAL A 54 1.61 -20.07 8.15
N PRO A 55 1.37 -20.98 7.18
CA PRO A 55 2.27 -22.10 6.93
C PRO A 55 3.73 -21.68 6.73
N GLY A 56 4.66 -22.36 7.38
CA GLY A 56 6.10 -22.09 7.27
C GLY A 56 6.58 -20.85 8.05
N THR A 57 5.73 -20.19 8.83
CA THR A 57 6.07 -19.01 9.63
C THR A 57 5.62 -19.16 11.08
N ASN A 58 6.06 -18.22 11.94
CA ASN A 58 5.56 -18.09 13.31
C ASN A 58 4.47 -17.03 13.43
N GLU A 59 3.90 -16.58 12.29
CA GLU A 59 2.83 -15.60 12.27
C GLU A 59 1.45 -16.24 12.45
N PHE A 60 0.62 -15.59 13.24
CA PHE A 60 -0.77 -15.96 13.43
C PHE A 60 -1.68 -14.85 12.91
N ARG A 61 -2.65 -15.23 12.11
CA ARG A 61 -3.60 -14.30 11.48
C ARG A 61 -5.04 -14.70 11.73
N ILE A 62 -5.96 -13.74 11.60
CA ILE A 62 -7.41 -13.92 11.77
C ILE A 62 -8.16 -13.04 10.76
N GLY A 63 -9.41 -13.35 10.49
CA GLY A 63 -10.26 -12.60 9.59
C GLY A 63 -9.78 -12.66 8.16
N TYR A 64 -9.48 -11.52 7.58
CA TYR A 64 -8.91 -11.36 6.24
C TYR A 64 -7.37 -11.18 6.27
N GLY A 65 -6.70 -11.86 7.19
CA GLY A 65 -5.23 -11.84 7.26
C GLY A 65 -4.65 -10.80 8.23
N THR A 66 -5.44 -10.19 9.09
CA THR A 66 -4.95 -9.33 10.16
C THR A 66 -4.20 -10.14 11.21
N ILE A 67 -3.18 -9.54 11.84
CA ILE A 67 -2.37 -10.19 12.88
C ILE A 67 -3.26 -10.53 14.08
N CYS A 68 -3.17 -11.77 14.53
CA CYS A 68 -3.88 -12.24 15.70
C CYS A 68 -3.23 -11.71 16.99
N SER A 69 -4.05 -11.34 17.97
CA SER A 69 -3.57 -10.94 19.29
C SER A 69 -2.78 -12.07 19.97
N GLU A 70 -1.71 -11.72 20.70
CA GLU A 70 -0.88 -12.69 21.43
C GLU A 70 -1.68 -13.64 22.34
N LYS A 71 -2.71 -13.11 23.01
CA LYS A 71 -3.59 -13.89 23.91
C LYS A 71 -4.42 -14.98 23.20
N HIS A 72 -4.49 -14.93 21.87
CA HIS A 72 -5.26 -15.87 21.04
C HIS A 72 -4.36 -16.78 20.21
N LYS A 73 -3.05 -16.61 20.31
CA LYS A 73 -2.09 -17.45 19.63
C LYS A 73 -2.00 -18.81 20.31
N THR A 74 -1.96 -19.86 19.49
CA THR A 74 -1.54 -21.17 19.95
C THR A 74 -0.02 -21.13 20.14
N THR A 75 0.47 -21.34 21.36
CA THR A 75 1.91 -21.36 21.61
C THR A 75 2.45 -22.77 21.42
N TYR A 76 3.57 -22.90 20.68
CA TYR A 76 4.33 -24.14 20.61
C TYR A 76 5.41 -24.12 21.69
N LYS A 77 5.40 -25.08 22.58
CA LYS A 77 6.47 -25.33 23.53
C LYS A 77 6.96 -26.75 23.36
N ASP A 78 8.28 -26.90 23.19
CA ASP A 78 8.93 -28.20 23.01
C ASP A 78 8.35 -29.08 21.88
N GLY A 79 7.99 -28.43 20.75
CA GLY A 79 7.42 -29.10 19.59
C GLY A 79 5.98 -29.58 19.76
N LYS A 80 5.33 -29.29 20.90
CA LYS A 80 3.94 -29.61 21.15
C LYS A 80 3.10 -28.33 21.15
N VAL A 81 1.93 -28.41 20.48
CA VAL A 81 0.92 -27.36 20.53
C VAL A 81 0.43 -27.26 21.98
N GLN A 82 0.73 -26.14 22.63
CA GLN A 82 0.07 -25.79 23.88
C GLN A 82 -1.08 -24.87 23.49
N ASP A 83 -2.29 -25.41 23.48
CA ASP A 83 -3.49 -24.59 23.41
C ASP A 83 -3.42 -23.59 24.57
N SER A 84 -3.25 -22.29 24.22
CA SER A 84 -3.68 -21.28 25.17
C SER A 84 -5.17 -21.57 25.43
N THR A 85 -5.61 -21.45 26.68
CA THR A 85 -7.00 -21.72 27.07
C THR A 85 -8.05 -20.99 26.22
N ASP A 86 -7.63 -20.06 25.37
CA ASP A 86 -8.45 -19.24 24.47
C ASP A 86 -8.21 -19.46 22.95
N ALA A 87 -7.16 -20.18 22.53
CA ALA A 87 -6.78 -20.26 21.12
C ALA A 87 -7.85 -20.88 20.21
N GLY A 88 -8.64 -21.78 20.67
CA GLY A 88 -9.75 -22.33 19.91
C GLY A 88 -11.11 -21.68 20.16
N LYS A 89 -11.19 -20.78 21.15
CA LYS A 89 -12.46 -20.18 21.59
C LYS A 89 -12.72 -18.80 21.03
N HIS A 90 -11.63 -18.08 20.65
CA HIS A 90 -11.78 -16.74 20.07
C HIS A 90 -12.17 -16.84 18.60
N SER A 91 -13.33 -16.30 18.26
CA SER A 91 -13.78 -16.13 16.89
C SER A 91 -14.22 -14.70 16.64
N ILE A 92 -14.10 -14.27 15.39
CA ILE A 92 -14.59 -12.96 14.95
C ILE A 92 -15.62 -13.12 13.84
N THR A 93 -16.53 -12.17 13.77
CA THR A 93 -17.51 -12.09 12.68
C THR A 93 -16.86 -11.47 11.43
N GLN A 94 -17.48 -11.66 10.27
CA GLN A 94 -17.05 -10.98 9.04
C GLN A 94 -17.06 -9.47 9.17
N ALA A 95 -18.02 -8.89 9.89
CA ALA A 95 -18.08 -7.45 10.13
C ALA A 95 -16.88 -6.95 10.95
N GLN A 96 -16.49 -7.69 12.00
CA GLN A 96 -15.28 -7.37 12.78
C GLN A 96 -14.01 -7.53 11.95
N ALA A 97 -13.94 -8.56 11.12
CA ALA A 97 -12.82 -8.77 10.20
C ALA A 97 -12.73 -7.66 9.14
N ASP A 98 -13.86 -7.17 8.63
CA ASP A 98 -13.91 -6.04 7.70
C ASP A 98 -13.38 -4.75 8.35
N GLN A 99 -13.80 -4.45 9.57
CA GLN A 99 -13.29 -3.29 10.31
C GLN A 99 -11.78 -3.39 10.56
N ALA A 100 -11.29 -4.56 10.94
CA ALA A 100 -9.86 -4.80 11.17
C ALA A 100 -9.05 -4.65 9.87
N LEU A 101 -9.55 -5.19 8.75
CA LEU A 101 -8.94 -5.02 7.43
C LEU A 101 -8.89 -3.55 7.02
N ARG A 102 -10.00 -2.81 7.16
CA ARG A 102 -10.05 -1.37 6.83
C ARG A 102 -9.06 -0.56 7.66
N LYS A 103 -8.90 -0.88 8.94
CA LYS A 103 -7.89 -0.23 9.79
C LYS A 103 -6.47 -0.51 9.28
N LEU A 104 -6.16 -1.76 8.91
CA LEU A 104 -4.86 -2.12 8.32
C LEU A 104 -4.63 -1.38 7.00
N ILE A 105 -5.65 -1.27 6.14
CA ILE A 105 -5.55 -0.57 4.85
C ILE A 105 -5.18 0.91 5.03
N LEU A 106 -5.65 1.59 6.07
CA LEU A 106 -5.24 2.98 6.33
C LEU A 106 -3.72 3.12 6.55
N ASP A 107 -3.10 2.16 7.23
CA ASP A 107 -1.66 2.15 7.43
C ASP A 107 -0.92 1.85 6.10
N LEU A 108 -1.47 0.95 5.28
CA LEU A 108 -0.93 0.63 3.96
C LEU A 108 -1.05 1.81 3.00
N ASP A 109 -2.20 2.50 2.98
CA ASP A 109 -2.42 3.72 2.21
C ASP A 109 -1.36 4.77 2.54
N ALA A 110 -1.10 5.00 3.83
CA ALA A 110 -0.09 5.95 4.28
C ALA A 110 1.31 5.57 3.78
N LYS A 111 1.68 4.30 3.85
CA LYS A 111 2.97 3.78 3.37
C LYS A 111 3.14 3.92 1.86
N VAL A 112 2.12 3.55 1.07
CA VAL A 112 2.16 3.65 -0.40
C VAL A 112 2.21 5.12 -0.84
N ASN A 113 1.44 6.00 -0.20
CA ASN A 113 1.48 7.43 -0.49
C ASN A 113 2.85 8.04 -0.15
N ALA A 114 3.44 7.66 0.99
CA ALA A 114 4.79 8.09 1.38
C ALA A 114 5.85 7.60 0.38
N PHE A 115 5.77 6.34 -0.04
CA PHE A 115 6.63 5.77 -1.07
C PHE A 115 6.53 6.55 -2.39
N ALA A 116 5.31 6.84 -2.85
CA ALA A 116 5.08 7.60 -4.07
C ALA A 116 5.69 9.00 -3.98
N SER A 117 5.45 9.71 -2.87
CA SER A 117 6.00 11.03 -2.61
C SER A 117 7.53 11.02 -2.58
N ALA A 118 8.15 10.09 -1.86
CA ALA A 118 9.60 9.98 -1.73
C ALA A 118 10.31 9.67 -3.06
N ASN A 119 9.60 9.10 -4.04
CA ASN A 119 10.13 8.77 -5.36
C ASN A 119 9.56 9.66 -6.47
N SER A 120 8.91 10.77 -6.13
CA SER A 120 8.30 11.72 -7.08
C SER A 120 7.34 11.06 -8.08
N LEU A 121 6.58 10.07 -7.61
CA LEU A 121 5.60 9.35 -8.42
C LEU A 121 4.21 9.96 -8.25
N THR A 122 3.52 10.16 -9.36
CA THR A 122 2.08 10.44 -9.37
C THR A 122 1.37 9.14 -9.74
N LEU A 123 0.69 8.53 -8.77
CA LEU A 123 -0.04 7.28 -8.97
C LEU A 123 -1.48 7.57 -9.41
N SER A 124 -1.98 6.77 -10.37
CA SER A 124 -3.41 6.65 -10.59
C SER A 124 -4.07 5.87 -9.44
N GLN A 125 -5.40 5.91 -9.35
CA GLN A 125 -6.13 5.13 -8.35
C GLN A 125 -5.84 3.62 -8.51
N CYS A 126 -5.83 3.11 -9.74
CA CYS A 126 -5.54 1.70 -10.00
C CYS A 126 -4.11 1.31 -9.60
N GLN A 127 -3.14 2.19 -9.84
CA GLN A 127 -1.76 1.97 -9.43
C GLN A 127 -1.62 1.96 -7.91
N HIS A 128 -2.25 2.90 -7.22
CA HIS A 128 -2.29 2.94 -5.76
C HIS A 128 -2.91 1.66 -5.20
N ASP A 129 -4.08 1.28 -5.67
CA ASP A 129 -4.80 0.08 -5.25
C ASP A 129 -3.95 -1.19 -5.45
N ALA A 130 -3.28 -1.31 -6.59
CA ALA A 130 -2.40 -2.43 -6.90
C ALA A 130 -1.22 -2.52 -5.92
N LEU A 131 -0.59 -1.38 -5.60
CA LEU A 131 0.54 -1.34 -4.66
C LEU A 131 0.09 -1.62 -3.23
N VAL A 132 -1.09 -1.15 -2.82
CA VAL A 132 -1.65 -1.50 -1.51
C VAL A 132 -1.96 -2.99 -1.44
N LEU A 133 -2.53 -3.58 -2.50
CA LEU A 133 -2.81 -5.01 -2.57
C LEU A 133 -1.52 -5.84 -2.46
N PHE A 134 -0.48 -5.45 -3.18
CA PHE A 134 0.83 -6.08 -3.12
C PHE A 134 1.45 -5.96 -1.72
N THR A 135 1.42 -4.76 -1.13
CA THR A 135 1.97 -4.51 0.21
C THR A 135 1.23 -5.30 1.29
N PHE A 136 -0.08 -5.45 1.14
CA PHE A 136 -0.90 -6.26 2.04
C PHE A 136 -0.44 -7.73 2.08
N ASP A 137 -0.02 -8.26 0.94
CA ASP A 137 0.40 -9.66 0.81
C ASP A 137 1.85 -9.91 1.25
N VAL A 138 2.78 -9.07 0.77
CA VAL A 138 4.23 -9.31 0.95
C VAL A 138 4.90 -8.42 2.00
N GLY A 139 4.16 -7.49 2.60
CA GLY A 139 4.72 -6.47 3.49
C GLY A 139 5.32 -5.29 2.72
N ASP A 140 5.93 -4.36 3.45
CA ASP A 140 6.43 -3.08 2.93
C ASP A 140 7.94 -3.06 2.62
N SER A 141 8.64 -4.16 2.86
CA SER A 141 10.10 -4.24 2.69
C SER A 141 10.58 -3.97 1.24
N TRP A 142 9.73 -4.20 0.24
CA TRP A 142 10.02 -3.89 -1.17
C TRP A 142 10.15 -2.38 -1.47
N MET A 143 9.59 -1.53 -0.60
CA MET A 143 9.65 -0.06 -0.74
C MET A 143 11.01 0.51 -0.38
N SER A 144 11.82 -0.22 0.40
CA SER A 144 13.10 0.22 0.92
C SER A 144 14.28 -0.32 0.11
N GLY A 145 15.43 0.36 0.20
CA GLY A 145 16.67 -0.09 -0.44
C GLY A 145 16.63 -0.07 -1.98
N SER A 146 17.42 -0.95 -2.59
CA SER A 146 17.56 -1.13 -4.04
C SER A 146 16.75 -2.34 -4.57
N GLY A 147 15.63 -2.65 -3.96
CA GLY A 147 14.79 -3.79 -4.33
C GLY A 147 14.32 -3.74 -5.79
N VAL A 148 14.29 -4.91 -6.44
CA VAL A 148 13.92 -5.03 -7.86
C VAL A 148 12.52 -4.49 -8.14
N VAL A 149 11.55 -4.68 -7.21
CA VAL A 149 10.18 -4.18 -7.35
C VAL A 149 10.15 -2.65 -7.32
N LYS A 150 10.82 -2.03 -6.33
CA LYS A 150 10.95 -0.59 -6.25
C LYS A 150 11.55 -0.02 -7.53
N SER A 151 12.67 -0.59 -7.99
CA SER A 151 13.35 -0.16 -9.20
C SER A 151 12.44 -0.24 -10.43
N ALA A 152 11.70 -1.33 -10.59
CA ALA A 152 10.77 -1.51 -11.70
C ALA A 152 9.63 -0.48 -11.70
N ILE A 153 9.09 -0.13 -10.51
CA ILE A 153 8.04 0.87 -10.37
C ILE A 153 8.58 2.27 -10.69
N VAL A 154 9.71 2.65 -10.09
CA VAL A 154 10.31 3.99 -10.25
C VAL A 154 10.77 4.23 -11.69
N SER A 155 11.34 3.22 -12.35
CA SER A 155 11.77 3.31 -13.75
C SER A 155 10.62 3.18 -14.75
N LYS A 156 9.37 2.96 -14.28
CA LYS A 156 8.21 2.69 -15.15
C LYS A 156 8.44 1.51 -16.10
N ALA A 157 9.01 0.45 -15.57
CA ALA A 157 9.35 -0.77 -16.31
C ALA A 157 8.17 -1.33 -17.11
N SER A 158 8.45 -2.18 -18.10
CA SER A 158 7.42 -2.87 -18.88
C SER A 158 6.53 -3.75 -17.98
N THR A 159 5.35 -4.12 -18.48
CA THR A 159 4.44 -5.03 -17.76
C THR A 159 5.12 -6.34 -17.40
N ASN A 160 5.91 -6.89 -18.34
CA ASN A 160 6.61 -8.16 -18.11
C ASN A 160 7.72 -8.04 -17.06
N ASP A 161 8.49 -6.95 -17.10
CA ASP A 161 9.56 -6.73 -16.12
C ASP A 161 8.99 -6.48 -14.72
N LEU A 162 7.89 -5.73 -14.62
CA LEU A 162 7.21 -5.52 -13.34
C LEU A 162 6.63 -6.84 -12.82
N LEU A 163 5.98 -7.64 -13.69
CA LEU A 163 5.46 -8.96 -13.30
C LEU A 163 6.58 -9.87 -12.81
N LYS A 164 7.72 -9.89 -13.53
CA LYS A 164 8.90 -10.64 -13.10
C LYS A 164 9.39 -10.19 -11.74
N ALA A 165 9.59 -8.88 -11.56
CA ALA A 165 10.05 -8.31 -10.29
C ALA A 165 9.12 -8.64 -9.11
N MET A 166 7.82 -8.53 -9.30
CA MET A 166 6.83 -8.87 -8.28
C MET A 166 6.72 -10.40 -8.05
N SER A 167 6.92 -11.20 -9.08
CA SER A 167 6.88 -12.67 -8.99
C SER A 167 8.08 -13.25 -8.27
N ASP A 168 9.22 -12.57 -8.26
CA ASP A 168 10.41 -12.98 -7.49
C ASP A 168 10.11 -13.03 -5.97
N TRP A 169 9.04 -12.38 -5.52
CA TRP A 169 8.52 -12.45 -4.16
C TRP A 169 7.52 -13.59 -3.96
N ALA A 170 7.07 -14.23 -5.04
CA ALA A 170 6.08 -15.30 -4.98
C ALA A 170 6.74 -16.64 -4.71
N GLY A 171 6.44 -17.25 -3.58
CA GLY A 171 6.97 -18.56 -3.21
C GLY A 171 6.29 -19.75 -3.91
N ASN A 172 5.12 -19.54 -4.55
CA ASN A 172 4.29 -20.59 -5.14
C ASN A 172 3.37 -20.09 -6.27
N GLN A 173 2.63 -21.01 -6.91
CA GLN A 173 1.74 -20.67 -8.04
C GLN A 173 0.56 -19.74 -7.67
N ASP A 174 0.07 -19.82 -6.46
CA ASP A 174 -1.03 -18.96 -6.01
C ASP A 174 -0.57 -17.51 -5.87
N ASP A 175 0.65 -17.32 -5.39
CA ASP A 175 1.28 -16.00 -5.34
C ASP A 175 1.50 -15.44 -6.75
N PHE A 176 1.85 -16.25 -7.73
CA PHE A 176 1.97 -15.81 -9.12
C PHE A 176 0.65 -15.32 -9.72
N ARG A 177 -0.48 -15.95 -9.37
CA ARG A 177 -1.82 -15.46 -9.79
C ARG A 177 -2.12 -14.10 -9.19
N ARG A 178 -1.79 -13.88 -7.91
CA ARG A 178 -1.93 -12.58 -7.25
C ARG A 178 -1.08 -11.53 -7.95
N ARG A 179 0.19 -11.81 -8.24
CA ARG A 179 1.09 -10.89 -8.98
C ARG A 179 0.49 -10.47 -10.32
N LYS A 180 -0.13 -11.39 -11.06
CA LYS A 180 -0.84 -11.04 -12.32
C LYS A 180 -2.00 -10.08 -12.09
N ILE A 181 -2.80 -10.26 -11.05
CA ILE A 181 -3.91 -9.36 -10.74
C ILE A 181 -3.37 -7.97 -10.42
N GLU A 182 -2.38 -7.87 -9.56
CA GLU A 182 -1.77 -6.62 -9.13
C GLU A 182 -1.11 -5.87 -10.29
N VAL A 183 -0.32 -6.55 -11.11
CA VAL A 183 0.33 -5.94 -12.28
C VAL A 183 -0.70 -5.49 -13.31
N ASN A 184 -1.75 -6.27 -13.56
CA ASN A 184 -2.81 -5.85 -14.46
C ASN A 184 -3.53 -4.60 -13.95
N MET A 185 -3.83 -4.52 -12.65
CA MET A 185 -4.39 -3.31 -12.03
C MET A 185 -3.43 -2.12 -12.15
N TYR A 186 -2.14 -2.34 -11.94
CA TYR A 186 -1.12 -1.28 -12.02
C TYR A 186 -0.98 -0.68 -13.42
N LYS A 187 -1.23 -1.44 -14.46
CA LYS A 187 -1.05 -1.04 -15.87
C LYS A 187 -2.30 -0.45 -16.55
N ILE A 188 -3.44 -0.43 -15.83
CA ILE A 188 -4.63 0.31 -16.26
C ILE A 188 -4.42 1.81 -16.00
#